data_1180f16b766d3997dc841bd735abd6f1
#
_entry.id   1180f16b766d3997dc841bd735abd6f1
#
_cell.length_a   1.000
_cell.length_b   1.000
_cell.length_c   1.000
_cell.angle_alpha   90.00
_cell.angle_beta   90.00
_cell.angle_gamma   90.00
#
_symmetry.space_group_name_H-M   'P 1'
#
loop_
_entity.id
_entity.type
_entity.pdbx_description
1 polymer ?
#
loop_
_entity_poly.entity_id
_entity_poly.type
_entity_poly.pdbx_seq_one_letter_code
_entity_poly.pdbx_strand_id
1 'polypeptide(L)'
;MQRNLWLVGWVTSLALAQAACPVGRVAHDLGEVCLSAPPKRVVALDWRPLEDLLLLGVRPIAGADLEDFPRWVRLSLPPDIQNLGSRTAPNLERLAALKPDLILGYTGFQGRLYPELSRIAPTALYDYLPPEGQFAAMERHFLLHARLVGKEKEGKKGLEDLERFLAQSGQSLRDKGLAGKPFLLVQAWTREKVYNVFTRATLASELLERIGLKNAWKGKAEAYGLSRIGPEGLVRLVRENPGVLVFLIAQPENNPFKDPAVGPLLRLTGAQIFPLAPTTWTYGGPHSARVLVEEVWRALGGER
;
A
#
# COMPACT_ATOMS: atom_id res chain seq x y z
N MET A 1 -69.35 35.87 -33.13
CA MET A 1 -68.03 35.57 -33.72
C MET A 1 -66.96 35.71 -32.61
N GLN A 2 -66.59 34.63 -31.92
CA GLN A 2 -65.60 34.64 -30.89
C GLN A 2 -64.33 33.91 -31.45
N ARG A 3 -63.20 34.58 -31.54
CA ARG A 3 -61.92 34.03 -31.99
C ARG A 3 -61.11 33.60 -30.75
N ASN A 4 -60.98 32.32 -30.56
CA ASN A 4 -60.10 31.74 -29.55
C ASN A 4 -58.63 31.81 -30.07
N LEU A 5 -57.80 32.62 -29.39
CA LEU A 5 -56.33 32.57 -29.54
C LEU A 5 -55.76 31.49 -28.65
N TRP A 6 -55.17 30.46 -29.25
CA TRP A 6 -54.37 29.45 -28.57
C TRP A 6 -52.94 30.01 -28.45
N LEU A 7 -52.52 30.31 -27.21
CA LEU A 7 -51.13 30.58 -26.87
C LEU A 7 -50.37 29.24 -26.76
N VAL A 8 -49.52 28.95 -27.74
CA VAL A 8 -48.58 27.82 -27.70
C VAL A 8 -47.37 28.27 -26.87
N GLY A 9 -47.33 27.85 -25.62
CA GLY A 9 -46.15 28.04 -24.76
C GLY A 9 -44.99 27.11 -25.18
N TRP A 10 -43.92 27.70 -25.63
CA TRP A 10 -42.67 26.97 -25.88
C TRP A 10 -42.03 26.67 -24.52
N VAL A 11 -42.05 25.38 -24.07
CA VAL A 11 -41.27 24.89 -22.96
C VAL A 11 -39.89 24.57 -23.49
N THR A 12 -38.94 25.47 -23.31
CA THR A 12 -37.53 25.21 -23.56
C THR A 12 -37.02 24.30 -22.46
N SER A 13 -36.93 22.98 -22.72
CA SER A 13 -36.22 22.03 -21.88
C SER A 13 -34.73 22.40 -21.90
N LEU A 14 -34.23 23.02 -20.83
CA LEU A 14 -32.78 23.05 -20.57
C LEU A 14 -32.34 21.61 -20.26
N ALA A 15 -31.83 20.91 -21.27
CA ALA A 15 -31.05 19.71 -21.07
C ALA A 15 -29.79 20.15 -20.32
N LEU A 16 -29.71 19.84 -19.03
CA LEU A 16 -28.45 19.88 -18.28
C LEU A 16 -27.48 18.91 -19.01
N ALA A 17 -26.56 19.49 -19.77
CA ALA A 17 -25.47 18.72 -20.36
C ALA A 17 -24.70 18.07 -19.20
N GLN A 18 -24.91 16.79 -18.97
CA GLN A 18 -24.06 16.03 -18.07
C GLN A 18 -22.64 16.15 -18.59
N ALA A 19 -21.77 16.74 -17.78
CA ALA A 19 -20.36 16.87 -18.12
C ALA A 19 -19.82 15.49 -18.54
N ALA A 20 -19.38 15.40 -19.78
CA ALA A 20 -18.80 14.17 -20.29
C ALA A 20 -17.54 13.86 -19.49
N CYS A 21 -17.41 12.62 -18.99
CA CYS A 21 -16.19 12.14 -18.34
C CYS A 21 -15.40 11.28 -19.36
N PRO A 22 -14.62 11.88 -20.25
CA PRO A 22 -13.92 11.15 -21.34
C PRO A 22 -12.94 10.08 -20.81
N VAL A 23 -12.33 10.30 -19.65
CA VAL A 23 -11.50 9.30 -18.95
C VAL A 23 -12.39 8.28 -18.22
N GLY A 24 -13.70 8.52 -18.17
CA GLY A 24 -14.67 7.74 -17.41
C GLY A 24 -14.80 8.21 -15.96
N ARG A 25 -15.82 7.68 -15.29
CA ARG A 25 -15.98 7.84 -13.84
C ARG A 25 -15.16 6.78 -13.14
N VAL A 26 -14.41 7.17 -12.13
CA VAL A 26 -13.62 6.27 -11.30
C VAL A 26 -14.08 6.42 -9.85
N ALA A 27 -14.67 5.36 -9.32
CA ALA A 27 -15.11 5.31 -7.93
C ALA A 27 -13.90 5.21 -6.99
N HIS A 28 -14.01 5.85 -5.84
CA HIS A 28 -13.11 5.73 -4.70
C HIS A 28 -13.94 5.71 -3.41
N ASP A 29 -13.31 5.53 -2.25
CA ASP A 29 -14.05 5.25 -1.01
C ASP A 29 -14.94 6.39 -0.52
N LEU A 30 -14.70 7.62 -0.96
CA LEU A 30 -15.45 8.80 -0.55
C LEU A 30 -16.28 9.44 -1.69
N GLY A 31 -16.36 8.79 -2.86
CA GLY A 31 -17.13 9.30 -3.99
C GLY A 31 -16.64 8.84 -5.36
N GLU A 32 -16.71 9.73 -6.33
CA GLU A 32 -16.28 9.49 -7.70
C GLU A 32 -15.41 10.63 -8.22
N VAL A 33 -14.40 10.29 -9.01
CA VAL A 33 -13.63 11.24 -9.81
C VAL A 33 -14.10 11.18 -11.26
N CYS A 34 -14.37 12.34 -11.86
CA CYS A 34 -14.64 12.54 -13.27
C CYS A 34 -13.58 13.47 -13.85
N LEU A 35 -12.76 13.00 -14.77
CA LEU A 35 -11.73 13.81 -15.42
C LEU A 35 -12.13 14.11 -16.87
N SER A 36 -11.98 15.37 -17.28
CA SER A 36 -12.24 15.82 -18.65
C SER A 36 -11.12 15.43 -19.64
N ALA A 37 -9.92 15.16 -19.12
CA ALA A 37 -8.74 14.71 -19.89
C ALA A 37 -7.78 13.95 -18.94
N PRO A 38 -6.83 13.16 -19.49
CA PRO A 38 -5.75 12.58 -18.67
C PRO A 38 -4.99 13.68 -17.91
N PRO A 39 -4.79 13.52 -16.58
CA PRO A 39 -4.17 14.54 -15.76
C PRO A 39 -2.69 14.68 -16.09
N LYS A 40 -2.18 15.91 -16.00
CA LYS A 40 -0.77 16.25 -16.22
C LYS A 40 -0.05 16.70 -14.94
N ARG A 41 -0.81 17.15 -13.95
CA ARG A 41 -0.32 17.72 -12.70
C ARG A 41 -0.84 16.91 -11.50
N VAL A 42 -0.33 15.68 -11.39
CA VAL A 42 -0.78 14.73 -10.36
C VAL A 42 -0.01 14.93 -9.07
N VAL A 43 -0.72 14.90 -7.94
CA VAL A 43 -0.17 14.95 -6.59
C VAL A 43 -0.48 13.63 -5.88
N ALA A 44 0.50 13.08 -5.17
CA ALA A 44 0.37 11.90 -4.33
C ALA A 44 0.58 12.25 -2.86
N LEU A 45 -0.48 12.22 -2.06
CA LEU A 45 -0.43 12.53 -0.63
C LEU A 45 -0.05 11.34 0.26
N ASP A 46 0.17 10.16 -0.35
CA ASP A 46 0.66 8.96 0.35
C ASP A 46 1.66 8.19 -0.51
N TRP A 47 2.44 7.33 0.12
CA TRP A 47 3.53 6.61 -0.53
C TRP A 47 3.05 5.54 -1.52
N ARG A 48 1.89 4.88 -1.27
CA ARG A 48 1.37 3.90 -2.23
C ARG A 48 0.99 4.54 -3.57
N PRO A 49 0.14 5.58 -3.65
CA PRO A 49 -0.11 6.23 -4.92
C PRO A 49 1.14 6.89 -5.53
N LEU A 50 2.11 7.35 -4.72
CA LEU A 50 3.39 7.85 -5.23
C LEU A 50 4.19 6.76 -5.92
N GLU A 51 4.33 5.59 -5.29
CA GLU A 51 4.94 4.39 -5.85
C GLU A 51 4.26 3.96 -7.15
N ASP A 52 2.93 3.88 -7.14
CA ASP A 52 2.13 3.46 -8.29
C ASP A 52 2.34 4.40 -9.49
N LEU A 53 2.31 5.71 -9.28
CA LEU A 53 2.57 6.70 -10.33
C LEU A 53 3.97 6.53 -10.93
N LEU A 54 4.99 6.37 -10.10
CA LEU A 54 6.37 6.18 -10.55
C LEU A 54 6.51 4.88 -11.35
N LEU A 55 5.88 3.80 -10.91
CA LEU A 55 5.88 2.52 -11.62
C LEU A 55 5.16 2.59 -12.97
N LEU A 56 4.11 3.41 -13.07
CA LEU A 56 3.38 3.70 -14.30
C LEU A 56 4.13 4.67 -15.23
N GLY A 57 5.31 5.15 -14.85
CA GLY A 57 6.08 6.13 -15.60
C GLY A 57 5.50 7.56 -15.57
N VAL A 58 4.63 7.84 -14.60
CA VAL A 58 4.06 9.18 -14.37
C VAL A 58 4.92 9.90 -13.34
N ARG A 59 5.26 11.16 -13.61
CA ARG A 59 6.03 12.02 -12.69
C ARG A 59 5.06 12.90 -11.91
N PRO A 60 4.80 12.63 -10.61
CA PRO A 60 3.99 13.52 -9.80
C PRO A 60 4.71 14.85 -9.55
N ILE A 61 3.95 15.95 -9.51
CA ILE A 61 4.50 17.29 -9.27
C ILE A 61 4.78 17.55 -7.79
N ALA A 62 4.10 16.83 -6.89
CA ALA A 62 4.28 16.93 -5.47
C ALA A 62 3.87 15.64 -4.75
N GLY A 63 4.38 15.47 -3.55
CA GLY A 63 4.02 14.39 -2.64
C GLY A 63 4.23 14.79 -1.18
N ALA A 64 3.89 13.90 -0.26
CA ALA A 64 4.08 14.09 1.18
C ALA A 64 5.05 13.06 1.76
N ASP A 65 5.73 13.41 2.88
CA ASP A 65 6.78 12.62 3.55
C ASP A 65 7.88 12.12 2.59
N LEU A 66 8.33 12.98 1.68
CA LEU A 66 9.23 12.60 0.59
C LEU A 66 10.66 12.25 1.05
N GLU A 67 11.10 12.76 2.20
CA GLU A 67 12.48 12.57 2.69
C GLU A 67 12.82 11.10 2.93
N ASP A 68 11.88 10.37 3.50
CA ASP A 68 12.07 8.95 3.83
C ASP A 68 11.64 7.99 2.70
N PHE A 69 10.87 8.46 1.72
CA PHE A 69 10.33 7.62 0.65
C PHE A 69 11.40 6.77 -0.07
N PRO A 70 12.55 7.32 -0.56
CA PRO A 70 13.54 6.53 -1.26
C PRO A 70 14.17 5.43 -0.39
N ARG A 71 14.29 5.70 0.91
CA ARG A 71 14.87 4.75 1.87
C ARG A 71 13.94 3.57 2.15
N TRP A 72 12.63 3.82 2.26
CA TRP A 72 11.64 2.80 2.59
C TRP A 72 11.12 2.08 1.35
N VAL A 73 10.73 2.80 0.32
CA VAL A 73 10.12 2.24 -0.89
C VAL A 73 11.18 1.78 -1.89
N ARG A 74 12.41 2.35 -1.81
CA ARG A 74 13.54 2.03 -2.72
C ARG A 74 13.28 2.39 -4.18
N LEU A 75 12.56 3.48 -4.37
CA LEU A 75 12.42 4.15 -5.65
C LEU A 75 13.00 5.55 -5.57
N SER A 76 13.65 5.98 -6.64
CA SER A 76 14.14 7.36 -6.78
C SER A 76 12.98 8.30 -7.05
N LEU A 77 13.03 9.48 -6.42
CA LEU A 77 12.08 10.56 -6.67
C LEU A 77 12.50 11.40 -7.87
N PRO A 78 11.55 11.98 -8.63
CA PRO A 78 11.85 13.04 -9.57
C PRO A 78 12.57 14.21 -8.86
N PRO A 79 13.60 14.82 -9.46
CA PRO A 79 14.39 15.86 -8.78
C PRO A 79 13.60 17.15 -8.53
N ASP A 80 12.53 17.37 -9.26
CA ASP A 80 11.67 18.55 -9.21
C ASP A 80 10.37 18.35 -8.41
N ILE A 81 10.17 17.17 -7.81
CA ILE A 81 8.99 16.89 -6.99
C ILE A 81 8.96 17.76 -5.73
N GLN A 82 7.83 18.39 -5.45
CA GLN A 82 7.71 19.28 -4.29
C GLN A 82 7.21 18.52 -3.07
N ASN A 83 7.85 18.74 -1.93
CA ASN A 83 7.42 18.16 -0.65
C ASN A 83 6.31 19.01 -0.03
N LEU A 84 5.17 18.39 0.26
CA LEU A 84 4.00 19.00 0.92
C LEU A 84 4.02 18.82 2.45
N GLY A 85 5.09 18.30 3.02
CA GLY A 85 5.19 17.99 4.44
C GLY A 85 4.60 16.63 4.80
N SER A 86 3.99 16.53 5.97
CA SER A 86 3.49 15.25 6.49
C SER A 86 2.28 14.73 5.73
N ARG A 87 2.21 13.39 5.54
CA ARG A 87 1.02 12.71 4.99
C ARG A 87 -0.24 12.93 5.82
N THR A 88 -0.11 13.09 7.13
CA THR A 88 -1.25 13.30 8.03
C THR A 88 -1.72 14.76 8.08
N ALA A 89 -0.86 15.70 7.69
CA ALA A 89 -1.12 17.14 7.70
C ALA A 89 -0.37 17.84 6.55
N PRO A 90 -0.73 17.55 5.28
CA PRO A 90 -0.09 18.18 4.13
C PRO A 90 -0.39 19.67 4.07
N ASN A 91 0.55 20.46 3.55
CA ASN A 91 0.36 21.91 3.37
C ASN A 91 -0.63 22.20 2.23
N LEU A 92 -1.88 22.48 2.60
CA LEU A 92 -2.98 22.73 1.64
C LEU A 92 -2.82 24.02 0.85
N GLU A 93 -2.20 25.06 1.41
CA GLU A 93 -1.94 26.32 0.70
C GLU A 93 -0.95 26.09 -0.43
N ARG A 94 0.15 25.40 -0.13
CA ARG A 94 1.14 25.01 -1.14
C ARG A 94 0.54 24.09 -2.19
N LEU A 95 -0.29 23.12 -1.77
CA LEU A 95 -1.00 22.22 -2.66
C LEU A 95 -1.90 23.00 -3.64
N ALA A 96 -2.70 23.96 -3.14
CA ALA A 96 -3.58 24.79 -3.97
C ALA A 96 -2.78 25.68 -4.94
N ALA A 97 -1.66 26.26 -4.50
CA ALA A 97 -0.78 27.09 -5.34
C ALA A 97 -0.16 26.29 -6.50
N LEU A 98 0.00 24.98 -6.35
CA LEU A 98 0.49 24.08 -7.40
C LEU A 98 -0.55 23.84 -8.50
N LYS A 99 -1.82 24.15 -8.31
CA LYS A 99 -2.90 23.94 -9.26
C LYS A 99 -2.88 22.50 -9.84
N PRO A 100 -2.99 21.47 -9.01
CA PRO A 100 -3.06 20.10 -9.48
C PRO A 100 -4.34 19.87 -10.29
N ASP A 101 -4.33 18.84 -11.12
CA ASP A 101 -5.50 18.37 -11.85
C ASP A 101 -5.98 16.98 -11.37
N LEU A 102 -5.20 16.33 -10.48
CA LEU A 102 -5.59 15.14 -9.75
C LEU A 102 -4.81 15.03 -8.44
N ILE A 103 -5.50 14.67 -7.37
CA ILE A 103 -4.94 14.36 -6.07
C ILE A 103 -5.25 12.90 -5.72
N LEU A 104 -4.23 12.13 -5.37
CA LEU A 104 -4.33 10.74 -4.92
C LEU A 104 -3.86 10.62 -3.47
N GLY A 105 -4.54 9.79 -2.68
CA GLY A 105 -4.14 9.61 -1.29
C GLY A 105 -4.80 8.40 -0.61
N TYR A 106 -4.64 8.34 0.71
CA TYR A 106 -5.13 7.28 1.57
C TYR A 106 -6.26 7.80 2.49
N THR A 107 -7.37 7.09 2.52
CA THR A 107 -8.55 7.49 3.31
C THR A 107 -8.23 7.61 4.81
N GLY A 108 -7.38 6.73 5.35
CA GLY A 108 -7.02 6.74 6.78
C GLY A 108 -6.27 8.00 7.23
N PHE A 109 -5.50 8.66 6.35
CA PHE A 109 -4.78 9.89 6.68
C PHE A 109 -5.51 11.14 6.16
N GLN A 110 -5.98 11.13 4.92
CA GLN A 110 -6.54 12.30 4.27
C GLN A 110 -8.07 12.32 4.24
N GLY A 111 -8.76 11.29 4.76
CA GLY A 111 -10.22 11.21 4.69
C GLY A 111 -10.94 12.42 5.29
N ARG A 112 -10.42 12.96 6.41
CA ARG A 112 -10.97 14.17 7.05
C ARG A 112 -10.73 15.45 6.24
N LEU A 113 -9.73 15.45 5.38
CA LEU A 113 -9.36 16.58 4.52
C LEU A 113 -10.04 16.49 3.14
N TYR A 114 -10.82 15.43 2.88
CA TYR A 114 -11.42 15.21 1.57
C TYR A 114 -12.26 16.39 1.06
N PRO A 115 -13.10 17.08 1.89
CA PRO A 115 -13.85 18.25 1.44
C PRO A 115 -12.97 19.40 0.96
N GLU A 116 -11.85 19.67 1.66
CA GLU A 116 -10.88 20.71 1.29
C GLU A 116 -10.07 20.31 0.05
N LEU A 117 -9.60 19.07 -0.02
CA LEU A 117 -8.87 18.55 -1.16
C LEU A 117 -9.70 18.59 -2.44
N SER A 118 -10.98 18.20 -2.34
CA SER A 118 -11.92 18.20 -3.47
C SER A 118 -12.29 19.60 -3.98
N ARG A 119 -12.09 20.66 -3.17
CA ARG A 119 -12.21 22.05 -3.64
C ARG A 119 -10.98 22.51 -4.40
N ILE A 120 -9.81 21.89 -4.16
CA ILE A 120 -8.56 22.23 -4.84
C ILE A 120 -8.50 21.54 -6.21
N ALA A 121 -8.78 20.23 -6.25
CA ALA A 121 -8.77 19.44 -7.49
C ALA A 121 -9.57 18.14 -7.34
N PRO A 122 -9.92 17.45 -8.44
CA PRO A 122 -10.41 16.08 -8.40
C PRO A 122 -9.53 15.22 -7.51
N THR A 123 -10.15 14.57 -6.50
CA THR A 123 -9.42 13.85 -5.44
C THR A 123 -9.95 12.43 -5.32
N ALA A 124 -9.07 11.43 -5.40
CA ALA A 124 -9.38 10.03 -5.16
C ALA A 124 -8.60 9.50 -3.95
N LEU A 125 -9.33 9.02 -2.94
CA LEU A 125 -8.78 8.44 -1.73
C LEU A 125 -9.22 6.98 -1.61
N TYR A 126 -8.29 6.08 -1.27
CA TYR A 126 -8.52 4.64 -1.16
C TYR A 126 -8.12 4.11 0.20
N ASP A 127 -8.89 3.16 0.74
CA ASP A 127 -8.54 2.42 1.95
C ASP A 127 -7.56 1.29 1.62
N TYR A 128 -6.53 1.13 2.44
CA TYR A 128 -5.57 0.04 2.31
C TYR A 128 -5.98 -1.24 3.04
N LEU A 129 -7.04 -1.17 3.84
CA LEU A 129 -7.49 -2.23 4.75
C LEU A 129 -8.94 -2.69 4.45
N PRO A 130 -9.33 -2.85 3.19
CA PRO A 130 -10.70 -3.23 2.88
C PRO A 130 -10.97 -4.71 3.21
N PRO A 131 -12.24 -5.10 3.35
CA PRO A 131 -12.65 -6.46 3.74
C PRO A 131 -12.18 -7.56 2.79
N GLU A 132 -11.98 -7.25 1.49
CA GLU A 132 -11.54 -8.20 0.47
C GLU A 132 -10.07 -8.64 0.57
N GLY A 133 -9.29 -8.04 1.47
CA GLY A 133 -7.87 -8.30 1.66
C GLY A 133 -6.97 -7.22 1.05
N GLN A 134 -5.76 -7.10 1.59
CA GLN A 134 -4.86 -6.01 1.21
C GLN A 134 -4.19 -6.24 -0.16
N PHE A 135 -3.98 -7.49 -0.57
CA PHE A 135 -3.40 -7.79 -1.88
C PHE A 135 -4.38 -7.44 -3.00
N ALA A 136 -5.64 -7.91 -2.91
CA ALA A 136 -6.67 -7.55 -3.88
C ALA A 136 -6.92 -6.04 -3.95
N ALA A 137 -6.87 -5.35 -2.81
CA ALA A 137 -6.94 -3.90 -2.76
C ALA A 137 -5.74 -3.23 -3.44
N MET A 138 -4.54 -3.74 -3.24
CA MET A 138 -3.33 -3.23 -3.90
C MET A 138 -3.45 -3.33 -5.43
N GLU A 139 -3.85 -4.47 -5.96
CA GLU A 139 -4.07 -4.68 -7.39
C GLU A 139 -5.14 -3.73 -7.94
N ARG A 140 -6.29 -3.66 -7.26
CA ARG A 140 -7.40 -2.78 -7.65
C ARG A 140 -6.99 -1.32 -7.67
N HIS A 141 -6.32 -0.82 -6.62
CA HIS A 141 -5.89 0.56 -6.54
C HIS A 141 -4.85 0.90 -7.61
N PHE A 142 -3.90 0.00 -7.86
CA PHE A 142 -2.91 0.20 -8.92
C PHE A 142 -3.58 0.34 -10.30
N LEU A 143 -4.58 -0.51 -10.63
CA LEU A 143 -5.34 -0.39 -11.87
C LEU A 143 -6.21 0.86 -11.94
N LEU A 144 -6.79 1.29 -10.80
CA LEU A 144 -7.55 2.54 -10.75
C LEU A 144 -6.66 3.77 -10.92
N HIS A 145 -5.47 3.78 -10.30
CA HIS A 145 -4.47 4.82 -10.54
C HIS A 145 -4.03 4.82 -12.02
N ALA A 146 -3.77 3.65 -12.59
CA ALA A 146 -3.40 3.52 -14.01
C ALA A 146 -4.49 4.08 -14.92
N ARG A 147 -5.77 3.76 -14.65
CA ARG A 147 -6.91 4.29 -15.41
C ARG A 147 -7.03 5.82 -15.28
N LEU A 148 -6.91 6.36 -14.06
CA LEU A 148 -6.99 7.81 -13.83
C LEU A 148 -5.92 8.59 -14.60
N VAL A 149 -4.72 8.01 -14.79
CA VAL A 149 -3.61 8.68 -15.49
C VAL A 149 -3.43 8.21 -16.95
N GLY A 150 -4.38 7.43 -17.50
CA GLY A 150 -4.35 6.94 -18.89
C GLY A 150 -3.22 5.94 -19.19
N LYS A 151 -2.89 5.09 -18.20
CA LYS A 151 -1.80 4.11 -18.22
C LYS A 151 -2.27 2.67 -18.00
N GLU A 152 -3.47 2.32 -18.49
CA GLU A 152 -4.10 1.01 -18.24
C GLU A 152 -3.28 -0.16 -18.77
N LYS A 153 -2.58 0.02 -19.88
CA LYS A 153 -1.72 -1.02 -20.46
C LYS A 153 -0.50 -1.28 -19.58
N GLU A 154 0.15 -0.21 -19.13
CA GLU A 154 1.27 -0.28 -18.20
C GLU A 154 0.84 -0.87 -16.85
N GLY A 155 -0.34 -0.49 -16.36
CA GLY A 155 -0.91 -1.03 -15.13
C GLY A 155 -1.14 -2.55 -15.20
N LYS A 156 -1.79 -3.03 -16.26
CA LYS A 156 -2.00 -4.48 -16.49
C LYS A 156 -0.67 -5.22 -16.56
N LYS A 157 0.27 -4.70 -17.37
CA LYS A 157 1.61 -5.28 -17.50
C LYS A 157 2.34 -5.34 -16.17
N GLY A 158 2.28 -4.30 -15.35
CA GLY A 158 2.91 -4.26 -14.02
C GLY A 158 2.40 -5.35 -13.10
N LEU A 159 1.08 -5.62 -13.08
CA LEU A 159 0.51 -6.72 -12.30
C LEU A 159 0.88 -8.10 -12.88
N GLU A 160 0.84 -8.28 -14.19
CA GLU A 160 1.28 -9.52 -14.84
C GLU A 160 2.75 -9.84 -14.53
N ASP A 161 3.61 -8.82 -14.51
CA ASP A 161 5.02 -8.95 -14.14
C ASP A 161 5.19 -9.32 -12.66
N LEU A 162 4.37 -8.75 -11.76
CA LEU A 162 4.35 -9.13 -10.34
C LEU A 162 3.89 -10.57 -10.15
N GLU A 163 2.77 -10.96 -10.74
CA GLU A 163 2.24 -12.33 -10.62
C GLU A 163 3.26 -13.38 -11.13
N ARG A 164 3.91 -13.12 -12.26
CA ARG A 164 4.97 -13.98 -12.80
C ARG A 164 6.15 -14.08 -11.83
N PHE A 165 6.54 -12.96 -11.23
CA PHE A 165 7.60 -12.93 -10.23
C PHE A 165 7.23 -13.73 -8.97
N LEU A 166 6.00 -13.60 -8.47
CA LEU A 166 5.50 -14.36 -7.32
C LEU A 166 5.47 -15.86 -7.61
N ALA A 167 5.02 -16.26 -8.81
CA ALA A 167 5.02 -17.66 -9.23
C ALA A 167 6.44 -18.26 -9.29
N GLN A 168 7.40 -17.51 -9.85
CA GLN A 168 8.81 -17.93 -9.89
C GLN A 168 9.41 -18.03 -8.48
N SER A 169 9.12 -17.08 -7.60
CA SER A 169 9.57 -17.09 -6.21
C SER A 169 8.99 -18.28 -5.47
N GLY A 170 7.72 -18.61 -5.70
CA GLY A 170 7.09 -19.80 -5.13
C GLY A 170 7.72 -21.10 -5.63
N GLN A 171 8.10 -21.17 -6.92
CA GLN A 171 8.83 -22.35 -7.44
C GLN A 171 10.20 -22.47 -6.75
N SER A 172 10.93 -21.37 -6.63
CA SER A 172 12.23 -21.37 -5.95
C SER A 172 12.16 -21.81 -4.48
N LEU A 173 11.06 -21.46 -3.77
CA LEU A 173 10.83 -21.97 -2.40
C LEU A 173 10.54 -23.46 -2.37
N ARG A 174 9.79 -24.00 -3.34
CA ARG A 174 9.57 -25.45 -3.46
C ARG A 174 10.88 -26.20 -3.70
N ASP A 175 11.70 -25.70 -4.60
CA ASP A 175 13.01 -26.31 -4.94
C ASP A 175 13.97 -26.33 -3.74
N LYS A 176 13.85 -25.36 -2.81
CA LYS A 176 14.58 -25.34 -1.52
C LYS A 176 13.91 -26.17 -0.41
N GLY A 177 12.78 -26.83 -0.66
CA GLY A 177 12.04 -27.60 0.36
C GLY A 177 11.41 -26.72 1.46
N LEU A 178 11.16 -25.44 1.16
CA LEU A 178 10.60 -24.46 2.11
C LEU A 178 9.09 -24.28 1.95
N ALA A 179 8.47 -24.83 0.90
CA ALA A 179 7.04 -24.74 0.70
C ALA A 179 6.25 -25.33 1.87
N GLY A 180 5.23 -24.61 2.32
CA GLY A 180 4.40 -24.99 3.45
C GLY A 180 5.04 -24.75 4.82
N LYS A 181 6.28 -24.29 4.91
CA LYS A 181 6.92 -23.94 6.19
C LYS A 181 6.16 -22.84 6.90
N PRO A 182 5.96 -22.95 8.23
CA PRO A 182 5.36 -21.88 8.99
C PRO A 182 6.30 -20.66 9.07
N PHE A 183 5.76 -19.47 8.95
CA PHE A 183 6.50 -18.23 9.16
C PHE A 183 5.80 -17.30 10.14
N LEU A 184 6.58 -16.42 10.74
CA LEU A 184 6.16 -15.23 11.46
C LEU A 184 6.89 -14.04 10.88
N LEU A 185 6.18 -12.99 10.53
CA LEU A 185 6.77 -11.69 10.24
C LEU A 185 6.56 -10.82 11.48
N VAL A 186 7.65 -10.37 12.08
CA VAL A 186 7.68 -9.65 13.35
C VAL A 186 8.41 -8.34 13.16
N GLN A 187 7.85 -7.27 13.71
CA GLN A 187 8.45 -5.95 13.70
C GLN A 187 8.67 -5.42 15.11
N ALA A 188 9.89 -4.98 15.41
CA ALA A 188 10.30 -4.44 16.70
C ALA A 188 10.85 -3.02 16.50
N TRP A 189 9.99 -2.01 16.68
CA TRP A 189 10.34 -0.61 16.39
C TRP A 189 10.74 0.19 17.61
N THR A 190 10.22 -0.17 18.76
CA THR A 190 10.42 0.60 19.99
C THR A 190 11.19 -0.20 21.03
N ARG A 191 11.82 0.53 21.98
CA ARG A 191 12.47 -0.07 23.15
C ARG A 191 11.48 -0.62 24.20
N GLU A 192 10.17 -0.39 23.99
CA GLU A 192 9.10 -0.79 24.92
C GLU A 192 8.84 -2.30 24.94
N LYS A 193 9.62 -3.09 24.18
CA LYS A 193 9.46 -4.55 24.09
C LYS A 193 8.04 -4.98 23.70
N VAL A 194 7.41 -4.19 22.83
CA VAL A 194 6.17 -4.53 22.16
C VAL A 194 6.46 -4.83 20.72
N TYR A 195 6.01 -5.99 20.24
CA TYR A 195 6.27 -6.49 18.92
C TYR A 195 4.99 -6.50 18.10
N ASN A 196 5.05 -5.96 16.90
CA ASN A 196 3.98 -6.12 15.91
C ASN A 196 4.17 -7.46 15.20
N VAL A 197 3.15 -8.30 15.23
CA VAL A 197 3.09 -9.54 14.43
C VAL A 197 2.15 -9.30 13.27
N PHE A 198 2.63 -9.58 12.06
CA PHE A 198 1.83 -9.45 10.85
C PHE A 198 0.87 -10.63 10.74
N THR A 199 -0.42 -10.35 10.84
CA THR A 199 -1.47 -11.37 10.71
C THR A 199 -1.75 -11.65 9.23
N ARG A 200 -2.59 -12.64 8.94
CA ARG A 200 -3.04 -12.94 7.57
C ARG A 200 -3.79 -11.79 6.88
N ALA A 201 -4.24 -10.79 7.64
CA ALA A 201 -4.91 -9.62 7.11
C ALA A 201 -3.94 -8.54 6.57
N THR A 202 -2.63 -8.80 6.51
CA THR A 202 -1.64 -7.84 5.99
C THR A 202 -1.19 -8.22 4.58
N LEU A 203 -0.93 -7.20 3.74
CA LEU A 203 -0.34 -7.40 2.41
C LEU A 203 0.94 -8.24 2.48
N ALA A 204 1.82 -7.95 3.43
CA ALA A 204 3.08 -8.67 3.61
C ALA A 204 2.87 -10.18 3.87
N SER A 205 1.90 -10.54 4.71
CA SER A 205 1.58 -11.94 4.97
C SER A 205 0.91 -12.61 3.78
N GLU A 206 -0.01 -11.95 3.11
CA GLU A 206 -0.65 -12.47 1.89
C GLU A 206 0.39 -12.76 0.79
N LEU A 207 1.40 -11.90 0.62
CA LEU A 207 2.50 -12.11 -0.32
C LEU A 207 3.32 -13.35 0.03
N LEU A 208 3.69 -13.53 1.30
CA LEU A 208 4.46 -14.69 1.74
C LEU A 208 3.64 -16.00 1.64
N GLU A 209 2.34 -15.95 1.88
CA GLU A 209 1.47 -17.11 1.65
C GLU A 209 1.31 -17.41 0.14
N ARG A 210 1.23 -16.41 -0.73
CA ARG A 210 1.19 -16.60 -2.19
C ARG A 210 2.43 -17.28 -2.76
N ILE A 211 3.60 -17.01 -2.21
CA ILE A 211 4.84 -17.71 -2.61
C ILE A 211 5.01 -19.09 -1.92
N GLY A 212 4.03 -19.51 -1.09
CA GLY A 212 3.95 -20.87 -0.58
C GLY A 212 4.36 -21.08 0.87
N LEU A 213 4.63 -20.03 1.65
CA LEU A 213 4.80 -20.13 3.10
C LEU A 213 3.43 -20.17 3.81
N LYS A 214 3.41 -20.48 5.11
CA LYS A 214 2.17 -20.47 5.91
C LYS A 214 2.30 -19.54 7.11
N ASN A 215 1.44 -18.52 7.22
CA ASN A 215 1.47 -17.66 8.39
C ASN A 215 1.09 -18.46 9.65
N ALA A 216 1.98 -18.47 10.64
CA ALA A 216 1.79 -19.20 11.89
C ALA A 216 0.88 -18.47 12.89
N TRP A 217 0.57 -17.19 12.67
CA TRP A 217 -0.32 -16.43 13.55
C TRP A 217 -1.77 -16.92 13.43
N LYS A 218 -2.39 -17.22 14.58
CA LYS A 218 -3.79 -17.71 14.67
C LYS A 218 -4.72 -16.73 15.39
N GLY A 219 -4.17 -15.66 15.96
CA GLY A 219 -4.94 -14.66 16.69
C GLY A 219 -5.69 -13.69 15.78
N LYS A 220 -6.46 -12.79 16.39
CA LYS A 220 -7.20 -11.74 15.69
C LYS A 220 -6.24 -10.67 15.17
N ALA A 221 -6.63 -10.01 14.09
CA ALA A 221 -5.99 -8.79 13.61
C ALA A 221 -6.53 -7.58 14.39
N GLU A 222 -5.65 -6.64 14.68
CA GLU A 222 -5.96 -5.32 15.22
C GLU A 222 -5.78 -4.26 14.12
N ALA A 223 -5.44 -3.03 14.50
CA ALA A 223 -5.23 -1.96 13.53
C ALA A 223 -4.16 -2.33 12.48
N TYR A 224 -4.40 -1.95 11.24
CA TYR A 224 -3.54 -2.22 10.07
C TYR A 224 -3.28 -3.71 9.76
N GLY A 225 -4.12 -4.61 10.29
CA GLY A 225 -3.94 -6.05 10.13
C GLY A 225 -2.84 -6.64 11.00
N LEU A 226 -2.30 -5.86 11.93
CA LEU A 226 -1.27 -6.28 12.88
C LEU A 226 -1.90 -6.84 14.15
N SER A 227 -1.06 -7.49 14.98
CA SER A 227 -1.37 -7.76 16.38
C SER A 227 -0.18 -7.40 17.24
N ARG A 228 -0.41 -6.93 18.45
CA ARG A 228 0.65 -6.47 19.37
C ARG A 228 0.85 -7.47 20.48
N ILE A 229 2.09 -7.93 20.68
CA ILE A 229 2.45 -8.88 21.72
C ILE A 229 3.68 -8.40 22.50
N GLY A 230 3.75 -8.80 23.77
CA GLY A 230 4.97 -8.63 24.58
C GLY A 230 5.97 -9.79 24.40
N PRO A 231 7.10 -9.74 25.16
CA PRO A 231 8.16 -10.75 25.11
C PRO A 231 7.67 -12.18 25.37
N GLU A 232 6.84 -12.36 26.38
CA GLU A 232 6.27 -13.67 26.75
C GLU A 232 5.37 -14.23 25.64
N GLY A 233 4.57 -13.35 25.01
CA GLY A 233 3.74 -13.68 23.86
C GLY A 233 4.58 -14.16 22.67
N LEU A 234 5.70 -13.48 22.39
CA LEU A 234 6.61 -13.89 21.32
C LEU A 234 7.27 -15.25 21.60
N VAL A 235 7.77 -15.47 22.83
CA VAL A 235 8.37 -16.76 23.23
C VAL A 235 7.36 -17.90 23.12
N ARG A 236 6.13 -17.68 23.61
CA ARG A 236 5.05 -18.66 23.49
C ARG A 236 4.72 -18.97 22.03
N LEU A 237 4.53 -17.95 21.22
CA LEU A 237 4.17 -18.09 19.80
C LEU A 237 5.22 -18.88 19.02
N VAL A 238 6.51 -18.60 19.23
CA VAL A 238 7.60 -19.32 18.57
C VAL A 238 7.67 -20.76 19.07
N ARG A 239 7.48 -21.01 20.37
CA ARG A 239 7.48 -22.36 20.96
C ARG A 239 6.33 -23.24 20.43
N GLU A 240 5.14 -22.66 20.26
CA GLU A 240 3.96 -23.36 19.72
C GLU A 240 4.08 -23.71 18.22
N ASN A 241 5.09 -23.14 17.51
CA ASN A 241 5.31 -23.37 16.09
C ASN A 241 6.74 -23.87 15.82
N PRO A 242 7.06 -25.14 16.12
CA PRO A 242 8.40 -25.71 15.91
C PRO A 242 8.86 -25.56 14.45
N GLY A 243 10.12 -25.13 14.26
CA GLY A 243 10.69 -24.91 12.93
C GLY A 243 10.15 -23.70 12.18
N VAL A 244 9.48 -22.77 12.88
CA VAL A 244 8.99 -21.54 12.30
C VAL A 244 10.13 -20.66 11.79
N LEU A 245 9.93 -20.07 10.60
CA LEU A 245 10.83 -19.08 10.02
C LEU A 245 10.40 -17.68 10.56
N VAL A 246 11.27 -17.04 11.34
CA VAL A 246 10.99 -15.72 11.90
C VAL A 246 11.67 -14.67 11.05
N PHE A 247 10.91 -13.97 10.22
CA PHE A 247 11.37 -12.77 9.52
C PHE A 247 11.24 -11.57 10.43
N LEU A 248 12.37 -10.93 10.74
CA LEU A 248 12.44 -9.89 11.76
C LEU A 248 12.80 -8.53 11.16
N ILE A 249 11.89 -7.57 11.22
CA ILE A 249 12.12 -6.17 10.89
C ILE A 249 12.43 -5.42 12.19
N ALA A 250 13.70 -5.11 12.45
CA ALA A 250 14.11 -4.43 13.66
C ALA A 250 15.40 -3.65 13.49
N GLN A 251 15.53 -2.55 14.22
CA GLN A 251 16.85 -1.96 14.46
C GLN A 251 17.68 -2.93 15.33
N PRO A 252 19.00 -2.93 15.20
CA PRO A 252 19.86 -3.86 15.96
C PRO A 252 19.65 -3.82 17.48
N GLU A 253 19.36 -2.64 18.04
CA GLU A 253 19.11 -2.40 19.46
C GLU A 253 17.72 -2.87 19.94
N ASN A 254 16.76 -3.03 19.02
CA ASN A 254 15.41 -3.48 19.31
C ASN A 254 15.18 -4.97 19.00
N ASN A 255 16.23 -5.68 18.60
CA ASN A 255 16.14 -7.10 18.23
C ASN A 255 15.85 -7.98 19.45
N PRO A 256 14.68 -8.63 19.57
CA PRO A 256 14.31 -9.44 20.73
C PRO A 256 15.23 -10.65 20.93
N PHE A 257 15.88 -11.16 19.88
CA PHE A 257 16.82 -12.29 19.97
C PHE A 257 18.17 -11.90 20.55
N LYS A 258 18.49 -10.60 20.59
CA LYS A 258 19.66 -10.02 21.28
C LYS A 258 19.35 -9.54 22.69
N ASP A 259 18.10 -9.47 23.08
CA ASP A 259 17.69 -9.05 24.41
C ASP A 259 18.21 -10.05 25.46
N PRO A 260 18.87 -9.61 26.56
CA PRO A 260 19.45 -10.50 27.57
C PRO A 260 18.43 -11.41 28.26
N ALA A 261 17.20 -10.97 28.46
CA ALA A 261 16.15 -11.73 29.13
C ALA A 261 15.37 -12.65 28.18
N VAL A 262 15.05 -12.17 26.99
CA VAL A 262 14.16 -12.84 26.02
C VAL A 262 14.95 -13.70 25.02
N GLY A 263 16.10 -13.22 24.58
CA GLY A 263 16.90 -13.86 23.56
C GLY A 263 17.31 -15.30 23.87
N PRO A 264 17.77 -15.63 25.09
CA PRO A 264 18.05 -17.02 25.45
C PRO A 264 16.83 -17.93 25.32
N LEU A 265 15.66 -17.49 25.76
CA LEU A 265 14.41 -18.24 25.69
C LEU A 265 13.99 -18.47 24.24
N LEU A 266 14.12 -17.47 23.37
CA LEU A 266 13.80 -17.59 21.95
C LEU A 266 14.78 -18.56 21.23
N ARG A 267 16.07 -18.52 21.55
CA ARG A 267 17.06 -19.48 20.98
C ARG A 267 16.79 -20.92 21.36
N LEU A 268 16.31 -21.19 22.56
CA LEU A 268 15.96 -22.54 23.02
C LEU A 268 14.78 -23.15 22.24
N THR A 269 14.00 -22.35 21.50
CA THR A 269 12.88 -22.87 20.70
C THR A 269 13.32 -23.52 19.38
N GLY A 270 14.59 -23.35 18.98
CA GLY A 270 15.08 -23.80 17.67
C GLY A 270 14.53 -23.02 16.48
N ALA A 271 13.90 -21.84 16.71
CA ALA A 271 13.41 -20.98 15.63
C ALA A 271 14.57 -20.49 14.75
N GLN A 272 14.32 -20.47 13.45
CA GLN A 272 15.25 -19.90 12.48
C GLN A 272 14.93 -18.41 12.27
N ILE A 273 15.91 -17.54 12.49
CA ILE A 273 15.72 -16.08 12.47
C ILE A 273 16.36 -15.52 11.23
N PHE A 274 15.57 -14.76 10.48
CA PHE A 274 15.94 -14.11 9.24
C PHE A 274 15.74 -12.59 9.39
N PRO A 275 16.80 -11.83 9.70
CA PRO A 275 16.70 -10.39 9.79
C PRO A 275 16.44 -9.78 8.42
N LEU A 276 15.44 -8.91 8.36
CA LEU A 276 15.14 -8.04 7.23
C LEU A 276 15.65 -6.62 7.52
N ALA A 277 15.70 -5.78 6.49
CA ALA A 277 16.11 -4.39 6.69
C ALA A 277 15.13 -3.67 7.64
N PRO A 278 15.63 -2.82 8.56
CA PRO A 278 14.75 -2.05 9.44
C PRO A 278 13.75 -1.15 8.69
N THR A 279 14.06 -0.84 7.43
CA THR A 279 13.24 -0.05 6.52
C THR A 279 12.48 -0.90 5.50
N THR A 280 12.23 -2.18 5.78
CA THR A 280 11.37 -3.02 4.94
C THR A 280 9.95 -2.45 4.93
N TRP A 281 9.49 -2.00 3.76
CA TRP A 281 8.15 -1.43 3.60
C TRP A 281 7.11 -2.51 3.32
N THR A 282 6.06 -2.56 4.11
CA THR A 282 5.08 -3.66 4.13
C THR A 282 3.68 -3.26 3.64
N TYR A 283 3.48 -1.99 3.26
CA TYR A 283 2.17 -1.41 2.91
C TYR A 283 2.11 -0.79 1.50
N GLY A 284 3.10 -1.05 0.67
CA GLY A 284 3.23 -0.42 -0.65
C GLY A 284 2.36 -1.02 -1.75
N GLY A 285 2.69 -0.64 -2.97
CA GLY A 285 2.13 -1.15 -4.21
C GLY A 285 2.92 -2.35 -4.78
N PRO A 286 2.79 -2.60 -6.10
CA PRO A 286 3.44 -3.76 -6.76
C PRO A 286 4.96 -3.78 -6.66
N HIS A 287 5.62 -2.62 -6.65
CA HIS A 287 7.08 -2.56 -6.49
C HIS A 287 7.51 -2.97 -5.08
N SER A 288 6.89 -2.40 -4.05
CA SER A 288 7.18 -2.76 -2.64
C SER A 288 6.85 -4.21 -2.35
N ALA A 289 5.79 -4.77 -2.95
CA ALA A 289 5.46 -6.18 -2.86
C ALA A 289 6.60 -7.06 -3.39
N ARG A 290 7.16 -6.70 -4.54
CA ARG A 290 8.32 -7.38 -5.12
C ARG A 290 9.55 -7.24 -4.21
N VAL A 291 9.86 -6.04 -3.74
CA VAL A 291 11.01 -5.78 -2.87
C VAL A 291 10.96 -6.60 -1.60
N LEU A 292 9.79 -6.70 -0.94
CA LEU A 292 9.61 -7.53 0.25
C LEU A 292 9.92 -9.00 -0.02
N VAL A 293 9.37 -9.58 -1.08
CA VAL A 293 9.62 -10.98 -1.44
C VAL A 293 11.11 -11.22 -1.77
N GLU A 294 11.75 -10.27 -2.44
CA GLU A 294 13.19 -10.32 -2.71
C GLU A 294 14.05 -10.25 -1.44
N GLU A 295 13.66 -9.46 -0.45
CA GLU A 295 14.34 -9.43 0.85
C GLU A 295 14.21 -10.73 1.60
N VAL A 296 13.01 -11.29 1.64
CA VAL A 296 12.75 -12.59 2.26
C VAL A 296 13.56 -13.68 1.54
N TRP A 297 13.59 -13.68 0.22
CA TRP A 297 14.37 -14.63 -0.56
C TRP A 297 15.86 -14.57 -0.25
N ARG A 298 16.45 -13.35 -0.20
CA ARG A 298 17.84 -13.13 0.17
C ARG A 298 18.14 -13.58 1.61
N ALA A 299 17.23 -13.28 2.55
CA ALA A 299 17.37 -13.71 3.93
C ALA A 299 17.40 -15.25 4.06
N LEU A 300 16.66 -15.97 3.20
CA LEU A 300 16.67 -17.44 3.12
C LEU A 300 17.90 -18.02 2.36
N GLY A 301 18.91 -17.20 2.09
CA GLY A 301 20.12 -17.63 1.37
C GLY A 301 19.88 -17.87 -0.13
N GLY A 302 18.93 -17.17 -0.71
CA GLY A 302 18.71 -17.17 -2.16
C GLY A 302 19.65 -16.20 -2.86
N GLU A 303 20.38 -16.66 -3.85
CA GLU A 303 21.08 -15.84 -4.83
C GLU A 303 20.16 -15.55 -6.02
N ARG A 304 20.35 -14.41 -6.71
CA ARG A 304 19.68 -14.08 -7.97
C ARG A 304 20.56 -14.36 -9.14
#